data_2fe5f897e2c7969cae17c3b86f6c8c37
#
_entry.id   2fe5f897e2c7969cae17c3b86f6c8c37
#
_cell.length_a   1.000
_cell.length_b   1.000
_cell.length_c   1.000
_cell.angle_alpha   90.00
_cell.angle_beta   90.00
_cell.angle_gamma   90.00
#
_symmetry.space_group_name_H-M   'P 1'
#
loop_
_entity.id
_entity.type
_entity.pdbx_description
1 polymer ?
#
loop_
_entity_poly.entity_id
_entity_poly.type
_entity_poly.pdbx_seq_one_letter_code
_entity_poly.pdbx_strand_id
1 'polypeptide(L)'
;MTLEDFISRFNSAELQKALNIQHLPNIGTNDDKIIELAAASSTKSEMAYLLEGLEEYRLREISLEFEVAGAATLSRKRLTTRVIQIVLDEYESFGQSLTKIKNLKTLILLSAAASITMIIFITTALLYSNAIAFLSAIAFGIPASLFLYGSIKTRLQKTVKKRVN
;
A
#
# COMPACT_ATOMS: atom_id res chain seq x y z
N MET A 1 -5.00 5.46 -12.46
CA MET A 1 -5.46 4.19 -13.07
C MET A 1 -4.92 3.05 -12.23
N THR A 2 -5.79 2.32 -11.52
CA THR A 2 -5.36 1.13 -10.76
C THR A 2 -5.21 -0.09 -11.67
N LEU A 3 -4.49 -1.13 -11.20
CA LEU A 3 -4.38 -2.38 -11.94
C LEU A 3 -5.74 -3.07 -12.11
N GLU A 4 -6.57 -3.04 -11.08
CA GLU A 4 -7.93 -3.60 -11.12
C GLU A 4 -8.81 -2.85 -12.13
N ASP A 5 -8.77 -1.50 -12.14
CA ASP A 5 -9.50 -0.70 -13.14
C ASP A 5 -9.08 -1.06 -14.56
N PHE A 6 -7.78 -1.24 -14.79
CA PHE A 6 -7.26 -1.62 -16.10
C PHE A 6 -7.74 -3.02 -16.53
N ILE A 7 -7.66 -4.01 -15.65
CA ILE A 7 -8.11 -5.39 -15.91
C ILE A 7 -9.63 -5.46 -16.06
N SER A 8 -10.39 -4.59 -15.39
CA SER A 8 -11.86 -4.56 -15.51
C SER A 8 -12.36 -4.21 -16.92
N ARG A 9 -11.49 -3.65 -17.77
CA ARG A 9 -11.79 -3.38 -19.19
C ARG A 9 -11.59 -4.58 -20.11
N PHE A 10 -11.09 -5.69 -19.58
CA PHE A 10 -10.95 -6.91 -20.35
C PHE A 10 -12.32 -7.56 -20.54
N ASN A 11 -12.59 -8.04 -21.75
CA ASN A 11 -13.75 -8.87 -21.99
C ASN A 11 -13.53 -10.28 -21.41
N SER A 12 -14.60 -11.08 -21.35
CA SER A 12 -14.54 -12.43 -20.76
C SER A 12 -13.51 -13.34 -21.45
N ALA A 13 -13.30 -13.22 -22.74
CA ALA A 13 -12.31 -14.01 -23.48
C ALA A 13 -10.87 -13.56 -23.15
N GLU A 14 -10.64 -12.25 -23.02
CA GLU A 14 -9.36 -11.67 -22.60
C GLU A 14 -9.02 -12.04 -21.16
N LEU A 15 -10.01 -12.00 -20.24
CA LEU A 15 -9.84 -12.45 -18.86
C LEU A 15 -9.45 -13.93 -18.80
N GLN A 16 -10.15 -14.79 -19.55
CA GLN A 16 -9.85 -16.21 -19.60
C GLN A 16 -8.45 -16.48 -20.17
N LYS A 17 -8.06 -15.78 -21.23
CA LYS A 17 -6.73 -15.87 -21.82
C LYS A 17 -5.65 -15.42 -20.84
N ALA A 18 -5.88 -14.32 -20.13
CA ALA A 18 -4.97 -13.79 -19.14
C ALA A 18 -4.77 -14.76 -17.96
N LEU A 19 -5.86 -15.36 -17.44
CA LEU A 19 -5.78 -16.39 -16.39
C LEU A 19 -4.97 -17.61 -16.85
N ASN A 20 -5.17 -18.07 -18.09
CA ASN A 20 -4.43 -19.20 -18.64
C ASN A 20 -2.91 -18.87 -18.76
N ILE A 21 -2.55 -17.65 -19.18
CA ILE A 21 -1.17 -17.20 -19.27
C ILE A 21 -0.51 -17.17 -17.89
N GLN A 22 -1.23 -16.75 -16.87
CA GLN A 22 -0.77 -16.69 -15.49
C GLN A 22 -0.90 -18.02 -14.73
N HIS A 23 -1.36 -19.08 -15.40
CA HIS A 23 -1.64 -20.40 -14.80
C HIS A 23 -2.59 -20.35 -13.61
N LEU A 24 -3.56 -19.42 -13.64
CA LEU A 24 -4.56 -19.24 -12.59
C LEU A 24 -5.84 -20.03 -12.91
N PRO A 25 -6.60 -20.45 -11.89
CA PRO A 25 -7.86 -21.16 -12.08
C PRO A 25 -8.92 -20.23 -12.69
N ASN A 26 -9.66 -20.72 -13.68
CA ASN A 26 -10.78 -19.97 -14.29
C ASN A 26 -12.09 -20.29 -13.55
N ILE A 27 -12.18 -19.91 -12.29
CA ILE A 27 -13.31 -20.18 -11.39
C ILE A 27 -13.85 -18.86 -10.84
N GLY A 28 -15.13 -18.79 -10.55
CA GLY A 28 -15.79 -17.63 -9.95
C GLY A 28 -16.36 -16.62 -10.96
N THR A 29 -16.78 -15.48 -10.43
CA THR A 29 -17.34 -14.35 -11.19
C THR A 29 -16.25 -13.60 -11.93
N ASN A 30 -16.62 -12.69 -12.83
CA ASN A 30 -15.64 -11.83 -13.49
C ASN A 30 -14.89 -10.96 -12.48
N ASP A 31 -15.55 -10.50 -11.42
CA ASP A 31 -14.92 -9.69 -10.37
C ASP A 31 -13.88 -10.49 -9.59
N ASP A 32 -14.17 -11.75 -9.26
CA ASP A 32 -13.20 -12.66 -8.62
C ASP A 32 -11.95 -12.84 -9.50
N LYS A 33 -12.14 -13.02 -10.81
CA LYS A 33 -11.06 -13.17 -11.79
C LYS A 33 -10.21 -11.90 -11.93
N ILE A 34 -10.82 -10.72 -11.89
CA ILE A 34 -10.12 -9.44 -11.92
C ILE A 34 -9.22 -9.30 -10.70
N ILE A 35 -9.74 -9.58 -9.50
CA ILE A 35 -8.99 -9.51 -8.25
C ILE A 35 -7.81 -10.49 -8.27
N GLU A 36 -8.04 -11.73 -8.71
CA GLU A 36 -7.02 -12.76 -8.79
C GLU A 36 -5.91 -12.41 -9.79
N LEU A 37 -6.28 -11.92 -10.98
CA LEU A 37 -5.32 -11.43 -11.98
C LEU A 37 -4.53 -10.21 -11.48
N ALA A 38 -5.18 -9.28 -10.79
CA ALA A 38 -4.52 -8.12 -10.24
C ALA A 38 -3.48 -8.51 -9.17
N ALA A 39 -3.84 -9.46 -8.30
CA ALA A 39 -2.91 -9.98 -7.30
C ALA A 39 -1.70 -10.70 -7.93
N ALA A 40 -1.92 -11.48 -8.99
CA ALA A 40 -0.89 -12.22 -9.70
C ALA A 40 -0.02 -11.36 -10.63
N SER A 41 -0.45 -10.14 -10.96
CA SER A 41 0.24 -9.24 -11.91
C SER A 41 0.89 -8.03 -11.22
N SER A 42 1.33 -8.20 -9.98
CA SER A 42 1.88 -7.13 -9.15
C SER A 42 3.31 -6.71 -9.50
N THR A 43 4.03 -7.50 -10.29
CA THR A 43 5.40 -7.18 -10.74
C THR A 43 5.44 -6.76 -12.20
N LYS A 44 6.53 -6.06 -12.59
CA LYS A 44 6.75 -5.63 -13.99
C LYS A 44 6.75 -6.79 -14.98
N SER A 45 7.33 -7.94 -14.62
CA SER A 45 7.38 -9.13 -15.46
C SER A 45 6.00 -9.77 -15.62
N GLU A 46 5.26 -9.96 -14.54
CA GLU A 46 3.92 -10.52 -14.56
C GLU A 46 2.94 -9.64 -15.33
N MET A 47 3.02 -8.31 -15.12
CA MET A 47 2.23 -7.36 -15.89
C MET A 47 2.58 -7.37 -17.39
N ALA A 48 3.86 -7.54 -17.74
CA ALA A 48 4.27 -7.67 -19.14
C ALA A 48 3.66 -8.93 -19.78
N TYR A 49 3.67 -10.08 -19.11
CA TYR A 49 3.01 -11.29 -19.56
C TYR A 49 1.49 -11.13 -19.73
N LEU A 50 0.85 -10.45 -18.78
CA LEU A 50 -0.58 -10.12 -18.87
C LEU A 50 -0.88 -9.33 -20.15
N LEU A 51 -0.08 -8.28 -20.43
CA LEU A 51 -0.28 -7.41 -21.58
C LEU A 51 0.12 -8.05 -22.91
N GLU A 52 1.01 -9.06 -22.93
CA GLU A 52 1.28 -9.85 -24.11
C GLU A 52 0.07 -10.63 -24.60
N GLY A 53 -0.80 -11.05 -23.69
CA GLY A 53 -2.06 -11.72 -24.01
C GLY A 53 -3.08 -10.86 -24.75
N LEU A 54 -2.98 -9.53 -24.68
CA LEU A 54 -3.89 -8.61 -25.35
C LEU A 54 -3.49 -8.37 -26.80
N GLU A 55 -4.50 -8.21 -27.67
CA GLU A 55 -4.29 -7.71 -29.03
C GLU A 55 -3.81 -6.25 -28.98
N GLU A 56 -3.00 -5.83 -29.97
CA GLU A 56 -2.44 -4.47 -29.98
C GLU A 56 -3.53 -3.39 -30.01
N TYR A 57 -4.60 -3.60 -30.79
CA TYR A 57 -5.68 -2.65 -30.88
C TYR A 57 -6.43 -2.50 -29.54
N ARG A 58 -6.60 -3.61 -28.78
CA ARG A 58 -7.25 -3.59 -27.47
C ARG A 58 -6.40 -2.87 -26.43
N LEU A 59 -5.08 -3.13 -26.42
CA LEU A 59 -4.16 -2.40 -25.55
C LEU A 59 -4.22 -0.90 -25.82
N ARG A 60 -4.29 -0.49 -27.10
CA ARG A 60 -4.45 0.92 -27.46
C ARG A 60 -5.78 1.50 -27.01
N GLU A 61 -6.87 0.79 -27.27
CA GLU A 61 -8.22 1.21 -26.91
C GLU A 61 -8.34 1.47 -25.40
N ILE A 62 -7.93 0.50 -24.58
CA ILE A 62 -7.92 0.64 -23.13
C ILE A 62 -6.99 1.77 -22.69
N SER A 63 -5.80 1.87 -23.29
CA SER A 63 -4.85 2.95 -22.97
C SER A 63 -5.38 4.35 -23.34
N LEU A 64 -6.17 4.48 -24.40
CA LEU A 64 -6.82 5.74 -24.78
C LEU A 64 -7.95 6.09 -23.79
N GLU A 65 -8.72 5.11 -23.35
CA GLU A 65 -9.78 5.32 -22.37
C GLU A 65 -9.23 5.86 -21.04
N PHE A 66 -8.03 5.42 -20.65
CA PHE A 66 -7.32 5.91 -19.46
C PHE A 66 -6.40 7.10 -19.75
N GLU A 67 -6.52 7.75 -20.90
CA GLU A 67 -5.75 8.93 -21.28
C GLU A 67 -4.23 8.75 -21.17
N VAL A 68 -3.72 7.53 -21.44
CA VAL A 68 -2.29 7.26 -21.41
C VAL A 68 -1.58 8.07 -22.49
N ALA A 69 -0.65 8.94 -22.08
CA ALA A 69 0.07 9.80 -22.99
C ALA A 69 0.79 9.01 -24.09
N GLY A 70 0.47 9.33 -25.36
CA GLY A 70 1.04 8.68 -26.53
C GLY A 70 0.38 7.36 -26.93
N ALA A 71 -0.78 6.99 -26.35
CA ALA A 71 -1.47 5.73 -26.66
C ALA A 71 -1.74 5.53 -28.16
N ALA A 72 -2.03 6.62 -28.90
CA ALA A 72 -2.29 6.57 -30.33
C ALA A 72 -1.02 6.38 -31.20
N THR A 73 0.14 6.85 -30.75
CA THR A 73 1.34 7.00 -31.60
C THR A 73 2.52 6.10 -31.20
N LEU A 74 2.57 5.64 -29.97
CA LEU A 74 3.64 4.78 -29.47
C LEU A 74 3.59 3.40 -30.14
N SER A 75 4.77 2.79 -30.36
CA SER A 75 4.83 1.37 -30.70
C SER A 75 4.32 0.51 -29.56
N ARG A 76 3.80 -0.70 -29.87
CA ARG A 76 3.29 -1.67 -28.88
C ARG A 76 4.22 -1.80 -27.67
N LYS A 77 5.53 -2.04 -27.91
CA LYS A 77 6.51 -2.21 -26.83
C LYS A 77 6.62 -0.99 -25.91
N ARG A 78 6.64 0.21 -26.48
CA ARG A 78 6.71 1.46 -25.69
C ARG A 78 5.41 1.71 -24.95
N LEU A 79 4.26 1.42 -25.56
CA LEU A 79 2.95 1.55 -24.91
C LEU A 79 2.82 0.59 -23.74
N THR A 80 3.19 -0.70 -23.92
CA THR A 80 3.24 -1.69 -22.84
C THR A 80 4.09 -1.19 -21.67
N THR A 81 5.31 -0.73 -21.96
CA THR A 81 6.20 -0.19 -20.90
C THR A 81 5.57 1.00 -20.18
N ARG A 82 4.89 1.88 -20.90
CA ARG A 82 4.25 3.06 -20.32
C ARG A 82 3.05 2.70 -19.45
N VAL A 83 2.21 1.78 -19.90
CA VAL A 83 1.08 1.25 -19.11
C VAL A 83 1.57 0.60 -17.82
N ILE A 84 2.58 -0.28 -17.92
CA ILE A 84 3.18 -0.93 -16.75
C ILE A 84 3.70 0.10 -15.75
N GLN A 85 4.39 1.13 -16.21
CA GLN A 85 4.92 2.18 -15.34
C GLN A 85 3.80 2.91 -14.61
N ILE A 86 2.75 3.36 -15.31
CA ILE A 86 1.66 4.12 -14.71
C ILE A 86 0.91 3.27 -13.68
N VAL A 87 0.57 2.03 -14.03
CA VAL A 87 -0.19 1.12 -13.16
C VAL A 87 0.61 0.76 -11.91
N LEU A 88 1.89 0.42 -12.06
CA LEU A 88 2.71 0.00 -10.92
C LEU A 88 3.16 1.17 -10.04
N ASP A 89 3.43 2.35 -10.60
CA ASP A 89 3.76 3.54 -9.79
C ASP A 89 2.58 3.91 -8.88
N GLU A 90 1.34 3.76 -9.35
CA GLU A 90 0.15 3.98 -8.54
C GLU A 90 -0.03 2.87 -7.49
N TYR A 91 0.21 1.61 -7.86
CA TYR A 91 0.17 0.47 -6.95
C TYR A 91 1.20 0.60 -5.82
N GLU A 92 2.45 0.94 -6.14
CA GLU A 92 3.50 1.19 -5.14
C GLU A 92 3.15 2.36 -4.22
N SER A 93 2.58 3.44 -4.76
CA SER A 93 2.16 4.59 -3.97
C SER A 93 1.03 4.25 -2.99
N PHE A 94 0.08 3.43 -3.41
CA PHE A 94 -1.00 2.93 -2.58
C PHE A 94 -0.50 1.95 -1.50
N GLY A 95 0.36 1.01 -1.86
CA GLY A 95 0.99 0.08 -0.93
C GLY A 95 1.83 0.79 0.14
N GLN A 96 2.60 1.82 -0.25
CA GLN A 96 3.33 2.67 0.69
C GLN A 96 2.40 3.48 1.61
N SER A 97 1.24 3.90 1.13
CA SER A 97 0.24 4.60 1.94
C SER A 97 -0.39 3.67 2.98
N LEU A 98 -0.73 2.44 2.61
CA LEU A 98 -1.27 1.42 3.54
C LEU A 98 -0.27 1.00 4.61
N THR A 99 1.00 0.80 4.25
CA THR A 99 2.06 0.49 5.23
C THR A 99 2.30 1.65 6.20
N LYS A 100 2.21 2.90 5.73
CA LYS A 100 2.27 4.08 6.60
C LYS A 100 1.10 4.15 7.58
N ILE A 101 -0.12 3.88 7.12
CA ILE A 101 -1.32 3.86 7.97
C ILE A 101 -1.24 2.73 8.99
N LYS A 102 -0.80 1.53 8.59
CA LYS A 102 -0.60 0.39 9.49
C LYS A 102 0.44 0.71 10.56
N ASN A 103 1.58 1.28 10.16
CA ASN A 103 2.64 1.68 11.09
C ASN A 103 2.20 2.80 12.04
N LEU A 104 1.39 3.75 11.57
CA LEU A 104 0.84 4.82 12.41
C LEU A 104 -0.14 4.27 13.45
N LYS A 105 -1.06 3.37 13.04
CA LYS A 105 -1.99 2.70 13.97
C LYS A 105 -1.25 1.89 15.04
N THR A 106 -0.22 1.14 14.65
CA THR A 106 0.62 0.37 15.57
C THR A 106 1.34 1.29 16.57
N LEU A 107 1.86 2.43 16.10
CA LEU A 107 2.54 3.41 16.94
C LEU A 107 1.58 4.07 17.94
N ILE A 108 0.36 4.41 17.52
CA ILE A 108 -0.69 4.96 18.40
C ILE A 108 -1.09 3.92 19.46
N LEU A 109 -1.26 2.66 19.06
CA LEU A 109 -1.60 1.57 19.97
C LEU A 109 -0.50 1.34 21.02
N LEU A 110 0.76 1.37 20.60
CA LEU A 110 1.91 1.23 21.50
C LEU A 110 2.02 2.40 22.48
N SER A 111 1.77 3.63 22.03
CA SER A 111 1.80 4.81 22.89
C SER A 111 0.63 4.80 23.90
N ALA A 112 -0.56 4.36 23.49
CA ALA A 112 -1.69 4.20 24.39
C ALA A 112 -1.43 3.13 25.45
N ALA A 113 -0.88 1.97 25.07
CA ALA A 113 -0.50 0.92 25.99
C ALA A 113 0.54 1.39 27.02
N ALA A 114 1.58 2.10 26.58
CA ALA A 114 2.59 2.67 27.46
C ALA A 114 2.00 3.68 28.46
N SER A 115 1.07 4.52 28.01
CA SER A 115 0.38 5.49 28.87
C SER A 115 -0.50 4.81 29.93
N ILE A 116 -1.22 3.76 29.58
CA ILE A 116 -2.05 2.98 30.52
C ILE A 116 -1.14 2.30 31.56
N THR A 117 -0.04 1.68 31.13
CA THR A 117 0.91 1.04 32.05
C THR A 117 1.50 2.04 33.03
N MET A 118 1.83 3.24 32.58
CA MET A 118 2.34 4.31 33.43
C MET A 118 1.30 4.77 34.46
N ILE A 119 0.03 4.90 34.08
CA ILE A 119 -1.06 5.28 35.01
C ILE A 119 -1.25 4.21 36.08
N ILE A 120 -1.24 2.91 35.70
CA ILE A 120 -1.36 1.79 36.63
C ILE A 120 -0.19 1.81 37.61
N PHE A 121 1.03 2.07 37.13
CA PHE A 121 2.22 2.08 37.98
C PHE A 121 2.19 3.24 39.00
N ILE A 122 1.76 4.44 38.56
CA ILE A 122 1.62 5.61 39.44
C ILE A 122 0.54 5.37 40.50
N THR A 123 -0.62 4.82 40.11
CA THR A 123 -1.72 4.52 41.05
C THR A 123 -1.30 3.48 42.07
N THR A 124 -0.58 2.44 41.65
CA THR A 124 -0.09 1.40 42.55
C THR A 124 0.96 1.96 43.51
N ALA A 125 1.87 2.80 43.04
CA ALA A 125 2.89 3.46 43.87
C ALA A 125 2.26 4.38 44.92
N LEU A 126 1.21 5.09 44.56
CA LEU A 126 0.44 5.98 45.51
C LEU A 126 -0.32 5.16 46.58
N LEU A 127 -0.95 4.05 46.16
CA LEU A 127 -1.71 3.19 47.07
C LEU A 127 -0.84 2.49 48.11
N TYR A 128 0.36 2.07 47.74
CA TYR A 128 1.29 1.34 48.62
C TYR A 128 2.33 2.25 49.32
N SER A 129 2.23 3.57 49.21
CA SER A 129 3.18 4.55 49.78
C SER A 129 4.64 4.24 49.51
N ASN A 130 4.94 3.62 48.39
CA ASN A 130 6.28 3.18 48.04
C ASN A 130 7.01 4.25 47.22
N ALA A 131 7.76 5.11 47.92
CA ALA A 131 8.51 6.21 47.31
C ALA A 131 9.49 5.76 46.22
N ILE A 132 10.05 4.55 46.33
CA ILE A 132 10.99 3.99 45.35
C ILE A 132 10.27 3.66 44.03
N ALA A 133 9.07 3.07 44.11
CA ALA A 133 8.26 2.80 42.91
C ALA A 133 7.80 4.09 42.21
N PHE A 134 7.48 5.13 42.96
CA PHE A 134 7.11 6.42 42.40
C PHE A 134 8.29 7.11 41.68
N LEU A 135 9.47 7.13 42.31
CA LEU A 135 10.69 7.67 41.71
C LEU A 135 11.11 6.91 40.42
N SER A 136 10.99 5.58 40.45
CA SER A 136 11.31 4.76 39.26
C SER A 136 10.30 5.01 38.12
N ALA A 137 9.02 5.18 38.40
CA ALA A 137 8.01 5.53 37.39
C ALA A 137 8.29 6.87 36.71
N ILE A 138 8.73 7.87 37.48
CA ILE A 138 9.13 9.18 36.92
C ILE A 138 10.42 9.05 36.10
N ALA A 139 11.45 8.36 36.64
CA ALA A 139 12.75 8.23 36.00
C ALA A 139 12.70 7.50 34.63
N PHE A 140 11.84 6.52 34.47
CA PHE A 140 11.72 5.74 33.24
C PHE A 140 10.54 6.17 32.36
N GLY A 141 9.42 6.58 32.94
CA GLY A 141 8.22 6.94 32.21
C GLY A 141 8.33 8.23 31.39
N ILE A 142 8.94 9.27 31.98
CA ILE A 142 9.10 10.56 31.29
C ILE A 142 10.05 10.47 30.08
N PRO A 143 11.27 9.91 30.19
CA PRO A 143 12.14 9.74 29.03
C PRO A 143 11.53 8.87 27.93
N ALA A 144 10.84 7.79 28.28
CA ALA A 144 10.18 6.92 27.30
C ALA A 144 9.08 7.64 26.52
N SER A 145 8.25 8.46 27.18
CA SER A 145 7.20 9.23 26.55
C SER A 145 7.75 10.34 25.65
N LEU A 146 8.82 11.02 26.06
CA LEU A 146 9.51 12.04 25.27
C LEU A 146 10.18 11.45 24.03
N PHE A 147 10.80 10.28 24.17
CA PHE A 147 11.41 9.57 23.04
C PHE A 147 10.37 9.14 22.00
N LEU A 148 9.23 8.63 22.44
CA LEU A 148 8.11 8.29 21.57
C LEU A 148 7.53 9.51 20.85
N TYR A 149 7.31 10.60 21.58
CA TYR A 149 6.84 11.86 21.01
C TYR A 149 7.82 12.44 19.99
N GLY A 150 9.12 12.46 20.29
CA GLY A 150 10.18 12.90 19.38
C GLY A 150 10.24 12.07 18.09
N SER A 151 10.11 10.76 18.22
CA SER A 151 10.10 9.82 17.09
C SER A 151 8.87 10.01 16.17
N ILE A 152 7.70 10.28 16.75
CA ILE A 152 6.48 10.58 16.00
C ILE A 152 6.60 11.91 15.27
N LYS A 153 7.06 12.96 15.96
CA LYS A 153 7.23 14.32 15.41
C LYS A 153 8.21 14.34 14.24
N THR A 154 9.35 13.69 14.36
CA THR A 154 10.37 13.63 13.28
C THR A 154 9.87 12.86 12.06
N ARG A 155 9.09 11.81 12.23
CA ARG A 155 8.49 11.08 11.12
C ARG A 155 7.41 11.89 10.41
N LEU A 156 6.55 12.60 11.16
CA LEU A 156 5.54 13.49 10.59
C LEU A 156 6.16 14.64 9.79
N GLN A 157 7.21 15.27 10.31
CA GLN A 157 7.93 16.35 9.60
C GLN A 157 8.58 15.88 8.30
N LYS A 158 9.19 14.68 8.28
CA LYS A 158 9.76 14.09 7.05
C LYS A 158 8.68 13.80 6.01
N THR A 159 7.48 13.41 6.44
CA THR A 159 6.35 13.12 5.54
C THR A 159 5.77 14.39 4.93
N VAL A 160 5.67 15.47 5.71
CA VAL A 160 5.20 16.79 5.24
C VAL A 160 6.21 17.40 4.25
N LYS A 161 7.50 17.37 4.58
CA LYS A 161 8.55 17.94 3.72
C LYS A 161 8.67 17.23 2.35
N LYS A 162 8.30 15.95 2.27
CA LYS A 162 8.32 15.17 1.02
C LYS A 162 7.08 15.42 0.14
N ARG A 163 6.04 16.11 0.65
CA ARG A 163 4.84 16.50 -0.11
C ARG A 163 4.93 17.89 -0.72
N VAL A 164 5.87 18.70 -0.28
CA VAL A 164 6.02 20.11 -0.68
C VAL A 164 7.13 20.29 -1.73
N ASN A 165 7.98 19.27 -1.91
CA ASN A 165 8.98 19.18 -2.99
C ASN A 165 8.57 18.11 -4.01
#